data_2c0d91b2bbf120e6fd4376c2510e5146
#
_entry.id   2c0d91b2bbf120e6fd4376c2510e5146
#
_cell.length_a   1.000
_cell.length_b   1.000
_cell.length_c   1.000
_cell.angle_alpha   90.00
_cell.angle_beta   90.00
_cell.angle_gamma   90.00
#
_symmetry.space_group_name_H-M   'P 1'
#
loop_
_entity.id
_entity.type
_entity.pdbx_description
1 polymer ?
#
loop_
_entity_poly.entity_id
_entity_poly.type
_entity_poly.pdbx_seq_one_letter_code
_entity_poly.pdbx_strand_id
1 'polypeptide(L)'
;MTTTYNIHITGIVQGVGFRPFVYRTAQELKLTGSVCNDTEGVSIFINATQAQQKAFVSAIQTGKPAIAHIEAIQVEAVNRREFEDFQIVELSCTSNLKLPLTPDYAICSVCRTEISDPSNRRHNYAFTTCTNCGPRYSCLLYTSDAADEED
;
A
#
# COMPACT_ATOMS: atom_id res chain seq x y z
N MET A 1 -4.33 9.15 26.30
CA MET A 1 -3.38 8.03 26.38
C MET A 1 -3.30 7.40 25.00
N THR A 2 -2.10 7.15 24.50
CA THR A 2 -1.88 6.43 23.24
C THR A 2 -1.87 4.93 23.49
N THR A 3 -2.56 4.19 22.66
CA THR A 3 -2.67 2.72 22.70
C THR A 3 -2.18 2.17 21.37
N THR A 4 -1.58 1.00 21.36
CA THR A 4 -1.27 0.31 20.12
C THR A 4 -2.52 -0.43 19.64
N TYR A 5 -2.92 -0.17 18.41
CA TYR A 5 -3.99 -0.88 17.72
C TYR A 5 -3.41 -1.78 16.64
N ASN A 6 -3.92 -2.99 16.56
CA ASN A 6 -3.78 -3.87 15.41
C ASN A 6 -5.03 -3.72 14.54
N ILE A 7 -4.83 -3.33 13.29
CA ILE A 7 -5.89 -3.17 12.30
C ILE A 7 -5.62 -4.20 11.20
N HIS A 8 -6.50 -5.19 11.10
CA HIS A 8 -6.43 -6.23 10.08
C HIS A 8 -7.48 -5.96 9.00
N ILE A 9 -7.03 -5.88 7.75
CA ILE A 9 -7.88 -5.56 6.59
C ILE A 9 -7.83 -6.71 5.61
N THR A 10 -8.98 -7.29 5.33
CA THR A 10 -9.15 -8.37 4.35
C THR A 10 -9.81 -7.88 3.06
N GLY A 11 -9.62 -8.64 1.98
CA GLY A 11 -10.15 -8.34 0.65
C GLY A 11 -9.05 -8.23 -0.41
N ILE A 12 -9.36 -7.53 -1.51
CA ILE A 12 -8.38 -7.27 -2.58
C ILE A 12 -7.55 -6.04 -2.19
N VAL A 13 -6.59 -6.25 -1.28
CA VAL A 13 -5.74 -5.20 -0.70
C VAL A 13 -4.24 -5.44 -0.92
N GLN A 14 -3.88 -6.53 -1.59
CA GLN A 14 -2.49 -6.84 -1.95
C GLN A 14 -2.30 -6.68 -3.46
N GLY A 15 -1.11 -6.25 -3.89
CA GLY A 15 -0.78 -6.06 -5.31
C GLY A 15 -1.47 -4.86 -5.98
N VAL A 16 -2.16 -4.00 -5.21
CA VAL A 16 -2.97 -2.88 -5.71
C VAL A 16 -2.48 -1.51 -5.17
N GLY A 17 -1.24 -1.42 -4.70
CA GLY A 17 -0.68 -0.19 -4.13
C GLY A 17 -1.24 0.17 -2.75
N PHE A 18 -1.82 -0.79 -2.04
CA PHE A 18 -2.50 -0.52 -0.76
C PHE A 18 -1.52 -0.19 0.37
N ARG A 19 -0.40 -0.91 0.50
CA ARG A 19 0.63 -0.62 1.53
C ARG A 19 1.23 0.78 1.40
N PRO A 20 1.69 1.24 0.22
CA PRO A 20 2.14 2.63 0.02
C PRO A 20 1.05 3.66 0.32
N PHE A 21 -0.21 3.36 0.01
CA PHE A 21 -1.34 4.22 0.36
C PHE A 21 -1.51 4.33 1.89
N VAL A 22 -1.52 3.20 2.60
CA VAL A 22 -1.59 3.16 4.08
C VAL A 22 -0.44 3.95 4.71
N TYR A 23 0.77 3.77 4.19
CA TYR A 23 1.96 4.49 4.64
C TYR A 23 1.77 6.01 4.52
N ARG A 24 1.36 6.52 3.36
CA ARG A 24 1.10 7.96 3.15
C ARG A 24 0.02 8.49 4.09
N THR A 25 -1.08 7.75 4.24
CA THR A 25 -2.18 8.13 5.15
C THR A 25 -1.70 8.21 6.61
N ALA A 26 -0.86 7.27 7.04
CA ALA A 26 -0.27 7.31 8.38
C ALA A 26 0.67 8.51 8.58
N GLN A 27 1.48 8.83 7.57
CA GLN A 27 2.35 10.01 7.56
C GLN A 27 1.55 11.31 7.65
N GLU A 28 0.48 11.46 6.87
CA GLU A 28 -0.41 12.63 6.89
C GLU A 28 -1.04 12.85 8.27
N LEU A 29 -1.41 11.75 8.95
CA LEU A 29 -1.97 11.78 10.29
C LEU A 29 -0.90 11.75 11.42
N LYS A 30 0.39 11.79 11.05
CA LYS A 30 1.55 11.77 11.98
C LYS A 30 1.47 10.61 12.97
N LEU A 31 1.10 9.44 12.48
CA LEU A 31 1.04 8.20 13.26
C LEU A 31 2.37 7.43 13.14
N THR A 32 2.76 6.75 14.22
CA THR A 32 3.86 5.80 14.21
C THR A 32 3.32 4.38 14.20
N GLY A 33 4.06 3.47 13.54
CA GLY A 33 3.58 2.09 13.43
C GLY A 33 4.22 1.31 12.29
N SER A 34 3.50 0.30 11.81
CA SER A 34 3.96 -0.50 10.68
C SER A 34 2.80 -1.08 9.89
N VAL A 35 3.05 -1.36 8.62
CA VAL A 35 2.14 -2.07 7.74
C VAL A 35 2.85 -3.24 7.08
N CYS A 36 2.22 -4.42 7.07
CA CYS A 36 2.72 -5.61 6.40
C CYS A 36 1.59 -6.36 5.69
N ASN A 37 1.94 -7.11 4.64
CA ASN A 37 1.01 -8.09 4.10
C ASN A 37 1.05 -9.34 4.99
N ASP A 38 -0.08 -10.01 5.13
CA ASP A 38 -0.16 -11.33 5.73
C ASP A 38 -0.85 -12.33 4.79
N THR A 39 -1.20 -13.51 5.28
CA THR A 39 -1.79 -14.58 4.47
C THR A 39 -3.20 -14.29 3.97
N GLU A 40 -3.93 -13.39 4.63
CA GLU A 40 -5.34 -13.12 4.37
C GLU A 40 -5.62 -11.66 3.97
N GLY A 41 -4.61 -10.78 4.10
CA GLY A 41 -4.79 -9.37 3.80
C GLY A 41 -3.61 -8.49 4.19
N VAL A 42 -3.89 -7.43 4.93
CA VAL A 42 -2.92 -6.45 5.39
C VAL A 42 -3.09 -6.22 6.89
N SER A 43 -2.01 -6.40 7.63
CA SER A 43 -1.95 -6.09 9.06
C SER A 43 -1.23 -4.76 9.29
N ILE A 44 -1.85 -3.89 10.09
CA ILE A 44 -1.36 -2.54 10.40
C ILE A 44 -1.29 -2.39 11.90
N PHE A 45 -0.15 -1.98 12.43
CA PHE A 45 0.01 -1.59 13.82
C PHE A 45 0.20 -0.08 13.90
N ILE A 46 -0.58 0.60 14.74
CA ILE A 46 -0.44 2.04 14.97
C ILE A 46 -0.45 2.38 16.45
N ASN A 47 0.36 3.37 16.84
CA ASN A 47 0.23 4.03 18.13
C ASN A 47 -0.65 5.27 17.97
N ALA A 48 -1.84 5.24 18.56
CA ALA A 48 -2.85 6.28 18.37
C ALA A 48 -3.74 6.46 19.60
N THR A 49 -4.38 7.61 19.66
CA THR A 49 -5.57 7.78 20.49
C THR A 49 -6.78 7.16 19.78
N GLN A 50 -7.86 6.90 20.49
CA GLN A 50 -9.08 6.36 19.88
C GLN A 50 -9.64 7.26 18.76
N ALA A 51 -9.52 8.59 18.91
CA ALA A 51 -9.95 9.53 17.88
C ALA A 51 -9.09 9.42 16.60
N GLN A 52 -7.76 9.34 16.76
CA GLN A 52 -6.83 9.17 15.65
C GLN A 52 -7.02 7.82 14.95
N GLN A 53 -7.23 6.74 15.70
CA GLN A 53 -7.53 5.42 15.16
C GLN A 53 -8.78 5.44 14.28
N LYS A 54 -9.88 6.07 14.75
CA LYS A 54 -11.11 6.21 13.96
C LYS A 54 -10.91 7.06 12.71
N ALA A 55 -10.18 8.17 12.82
CA ALA A 55 -9.84 9.02 11.68
C ALA A 55 -9.01 8.26 10.63
N PHE A 56 -8.03 7.48 11.07
CA PHE A 56 -7.20 6.65 10.20
C PHE A 56 -8.00 5.58 9.46
N VAL A 57 -8.87 4.84 10.16
CA VAL A 57 -9.73 3.84 9.52
C VAL A 57 -10.69 4.49 8.51
N SER A 58 -11.27 5.64 8.86
CA SER A 58 -12.13 6.39 7.94
C SER A 58 -11.37 6.85 6.70
N ALA A 59 -10.14 7.38 6.85
CA ALA A 59 -9.30 7.80 5.75
C ALA A 59 -8.93 6.62 4.82
N ILE A 60 -8.65 5.43 5.39
CA ILE A 60 -8.40 4.21 4.61
C ILE A 60 -9.65 3.82 3.80
N GLN A 61 -10.83 3.83 4.41
CA GLN A 61 -12.07 3.44 3.72
C GLN A 61 -12.42 4.38 2.57
N THR A 62 -12.24 5.69 2.75
CA THR A 62 -12.63 6.71 1.77
C THR A 62 -11.58 6.96 0.71
N GLY A 63 -10.29 6.88 1.05
CA GLY A 63 -9.17 7.21 0.16
C GLY A 63 -8.50 6.01 -0.51
N LYS A 64 -8.97 4.79 -0.27
CA LYS A 64 -8.36 3.56 -0.81
C LYS A 64 -8.18 3.62 -2.34
N PRO A 65 -7.14 2.99 -2.89
CA PRO A 65 -7.00 2.86 -4.34
C PRO A 65 -8.28 2.32 -4.98
N ALA A 66 -8.65 2.83 -6.16
CA ALA A 66 -9.89 2.46 -6.84
C ALA A 66 -10.02 0.94 -7.09
N ILE A 67 -8.89 0.26 -7.27
CA ILE A 67 -8.82 -1.19 -7.50
C ILE A 67 -8.94 -1.97 -6.19
N ALA A 68 -8.60 -1.35 -5.05
CA ALA A 68 -8.67 -2.02 -3.76
C ALA A 68 -10.12 -2.24 -3.31
N HIS A 69 -10.42 -3.47 -2.94
CA HIS A 69 -11.71 -3.83 -2.37
C HIS A 69 -11.52 -4.34 -0.95
N ILE A 70 -12.07 -3.61 0.02
CA ILE A 70 -12.03 -3.98 1.44
C ILE A 70 -13.29 -4.78 1.75
N GLU A 71 -13.13 -6.00 2.24
CA GLU A 71 -14.22 -6.87 2.68
C GLU A 71 -14.51 -6.66 4.16
N ALA A 72 -13.46 -6.66 4.99
CA ALA A 72 -13.61 -6.44 6.42
C ALA A 72 -12.42 -5.65 6.98
N ILE A 73 -12.69 -4.91 8.05
CA ILE A 73 -11.69 -4.24 8.89
C ILE A 73 -11.94 -4.66 10.32
N GLN A 74 -10.96 -5.31 10.91
CA GLN A 74 -10.95 -5.69 12.32
C GLN A 74 -9.98 -4.77 13.06
N VAL A 75 -10.37 -4.26 14.22
CA VAL A 75 -9.55 -3.36 15.02
C VAL A 75 -9.50 -3.89 16.44
N GLU A 76 -8.30 -4.17 16.93
CA GLU A 76 -8.05 -4.68 18.26
C GLU A 76 -7.02 -3.80 18.98
N ALA A 77 -7.25 -3.51 20.24
CA ALA A 77 -6.25 -2.91 21.11
C ALA A 77 -5.29 -4.01 21.57
N VAL A 78 -4.00 -3.81 21.36
CA VAL A 78 -2.96 -4.78 21.72
C VAL A 78 -1.97 -4.17 22.70
N ASN A 79 -1.09 -5.03 23.26
CA ASN A 79 -0.01 -4.57 24.12
C ASN A 79 0.83 -3.49 23.42
N ARG A 80 1.23 -2.48 24.19
CA ARG A 80 2.02 -1.36 23.67
C ARG A 80 3.28 -1.85 22.95
N ARG A 81 3.45 -1.35 21.72
CA ARG A 81 4.68 -1.51 20.94
C ARG A 81 5.32 -0.15 20.75
N GLU A 82 6.63 -0.11 20.71
CA GLU A 82 7.36 1.11 20.44
C GLU A 82 7.68 1.18 18.94
N PHE A 83 7.33 2.31 18.33
CA PHE A 83 7.64 2.62 16.95
C PHE A 83 8.23 4.04 16.92
N GLU A 84 9.37 4.20 16.28
CA GLU A 84 10.00 5.51 16.08
C GLU A 84 9.29 6.29 14.97
N ASP A 85 8.91 5.60 13.91
CA ASP A 85 8.23 6.14 12.74
C ASP A 85 7.13 5.17 12.22
N PHE A 86 6.62 5.39 11.02
CA PHE A 86 5.74 4.45 10.35
C PHE A 86 6.51 3.75 9.22
N GLN A 87 6.53 2.43 9.22
CA GLN A 87 7.34 1.62 8.29
C GLN A 87 6.49 0.61 7.51
N ILE A 88 6.91 0.33 6.28
CA ILE A 88 6.45 -0.83 5.52
C ILE A 88 7.37 -1.99 5.85
N VAL A 89 6.82 -3.04 6.47
CA VAL A 89 7.60 -4.21 6.91
C VAL A 89 7.28 -5.39 6.01
N GLU A 90 8.30 -6.12 5.61
CA GLU A 90 8.11 -7.42 4.97
C GLU A 90 7.92 -8.49 6.04
N LEU A 91 6.86 -9.30 5.90
CA LEU A 91 6.67 -10.44 6.78
C LEU A 91 7.67 -11.53 6.43
N SER A 92 8.55 -11.83 7.38
CA SER A 92 9.43 -13.02 7.36
C SER A 92 8.63 -14.30 7.65
N CYS A 93 7.47 -14.48 6.99
CA CYS A 93 6.66 -15.68 7.18
C CYS A 93 6.94 -16.68 6.07
N THR A 94 7.56 -17.77 6.43
CA THR A 94 7.77 -19.00 5.62
C THR A 94 6.50 -19.82 5.39
N SER A 95 5.31 -19.27 5.66
CA SER A 95 4.04 -19.95 5.40
C SER A 95 3.57 -19.65 3.97
N ASN A 96 3.05 -20.68 3.30
CA ASN A 96 2.49 -20.63 1.95
C ASN A 96 1.53 -19.44 1.79
N LEU A 97 2.02 -18.33 1.27
CA LEU A 97 1.20 -17.19 0.89
C LEU A 97 0.21 -17.65 -0.17
N LYS A 98 -1.04 -17.80 0.20
CA LYS A 98 -2.14 -17.90 -0.76
C LYS A 98 -2.39 -16.50 -1.31
N LEU A 99 -1.51 -16.04 -2.21
CA LEU A 99 -1.76 -14.81 -2.94
C LEU A 99 -2.97 -15.06 -3.84
N PRO A 100 -4.10 -14.35 -3.68
CA PRO A 100 -5.15 -14.40 -4.66
C PRO A 100 -4.58 -13.94 -6.00
N LEU A 101 -4.84 -14.72 -7.07
CA LEU A 101 -4.54 -14.26 -8.42
C LEU A 101 -5.31 -12.97 -8.64
N THR A 102 -4.60 -11.85 -8.67
CA THR A 102 -5.22 -10.56 -8.99
C THR A 102 -5.66 -10.59 -10.46
N PRO A 103 -6.88 -10.15 -10.77
CA PRO A 103 -7.31 -9.99 -12.16
C PRO A 103 -6.34 -9.08 -12.93
N ASP A 104 -6.24 -9.29 -14.23
CA ASP A 104 -5.48 -8.39 -15.10
C ASP A 104 -6.24 -7.06 -15.22
N TYR A 105 -5.69 -6.02 -14.60
CA TYR A 105 -6.28 -4.69 -14.63
C TYR A 105 -5.70 -3.86 -15.77
N ALA A 106 -6.57 -3.14 -16.47
CA ALA A 106 -6.15 -2.18 -17.47
C ALA A 106 -5.28 -1.07 -16.86
N ILE A 107 -4.34 -0.56 -17.64
CA ILE A 107 -3.52 0.59 -17.26
C ILE A 107 -4.39 1.82 -16.98
N CYS A 108 -3.97 2.68 -16.04
CA CYS A 108 -4.69 3.90 -15.70
C CYS A 108 -4.69 4.92 -16.85
N SER A 109 -5.56 5.92 -16.77
CA SER A 109 -5.68 6.97 -17.80
C SER A 109 -4.36 7.70 -18.06
N VAL A 110 -3.58 7.99 -17.02
CA VAL A 110 -2.27 8.65 -17.14
C VAL A 110 -1.31 7.78 -17.96
N CYS A 111 -1.16 6.50 -17.63
CA CYS A 111 -0.32 5.59 -18.39
C CYS A 111 -0.80 5.43 -19.83
N ARG A 112 -2.11 5.40 -20.05
CA ARG A 112 -2.69 5.33 -21.40
C ARG A 112 -2.33 6.57 -22.21
N THR A 113 -2.44 7.76 -21.64
CA THR A 113 -2.04 9.02 -22.29
C THR A 113 -0.56 9.01 -22.63
N GLU A 114 0.31 8.65 -21.67
CA GLU A 114 1.76 8.59 -21.89
C GLU A 114 2.18 7.65 -23.03
N ILE A 115 1.53 6.47 -23.13
CA ILE A 115 1.82 5.50 -24.21
C ILE A 115 1.35 6.02 -25.58
N SER A 116 0.25 6.77 -25.59
CA SER A 116 -0.37 7.26 -26.82
C SER A 116 0.25 8.58 -27.32
N ASP A 117 0.98 9.31 -26.48
CA ASP A 117 1.57 10.59 -26.82
C ASP A 117 2.93 10.43 -27.52
N PRO A 118 3.05 10.78 -28.83
CA PRO A 118 4.30 10.67 -29.56
C PRO A 118 5.46 11.50 -28.99
N SER A 119 5.18 12.52 -28.19
CA SER A 119 6.19 13.37 -27.56
C SER A 119 6.69 12.79 -26.23
N ASN A 120 6.01 11.79 -25.69
CA ASN A 120 6.36 11.18 -24.42
C ASN A 120 7.43 10.08 -24.60
N ARG A 121 8.41 10.05 -23.68
CA ARG A 121 9.47 9.02 -23.69
C ARG A 121 8.94 7.57 -23.62
N ARG A 122 7.66 7.39 -23.23
CA ARG A 122 6.99 6.10 -23.13
C ARG A 122 6.06 5.82 -24.30
N HIS A 123 6.11 6.60 -25.34
CA HIS A 123 5.32 6.36 -26.55
C HIS A 123 5.55 4.94 -27.08
N ASN A 124 4.46 4.20 -27.28
CA ASN A 124 4.50 2.79 -27.73
C ASN A 124 5.31 1.84 -26.81
N TYR A 125 5.51 2.18 -25.54
CA TYR A 125 6.25 1.34 -24.61
C TYR A 125 5.42 0.12 -24.20
N ALA A 126 5.84 -1.07 -24.65
CA ALA A 126 5.09 -2.33 -24.49
C ALA A 126 5.11 -2.91 -23.07
N PHE A 127 6.09 -2.53 -22.24
CA PHE A 127 6.27 -3.10 -20.91
C PHE A 127 5.67 -2.24 -19.80
N THR A 128 4.59 -1.55 -20.09
CA THR A 128 3.90 -0.74 -19.08
C THR A 128 3.12 -1.63 -18.12
N THR A 129 3.57 -1.67 -16.90
CA THR A 129 2.85 -2.31 -15.79
C THR A 129 2.19 -1.21 -14.96
N CYS A 130 0.92 -1.31 -14.68
CA CYS A 130 0.21 -0.28 -13.92
C CYS A 130 -0.87 -0.87 -13.02
N THR A 131 -0.59 -1.05 -11.76
CA THR A 131 -1.59 -1.01 -10.71
C THR A 131 -1.54 0.35 -10.04
N ASN A 132 -1.99 1.38 -10.79
CA ASN A 132 -1.89 2.80 -10.50
C ASN A 132 -0.44 3.32 -10.42
N CYS A 133 0.27 3.13 -11.54
CA CYS A 133 1.66 3.56 -11.80
C CYS A 133 2.73 2.78 -11.02
N GLY A 134 2.52 1.49 -10.83
CA GLY A 134 3.52 0.55 -10.36
C GLY A 134 4.67 0.34 -11.34
N PRO A 135 5.64 -0.51 -11.01
CA PRO A 135 6.96 -0.55 -11.64
C PRO A 135 6.89 -0.67 -13.16
N ARG A 136 7.62 0.16 -13.85
CA ARG A 136 7.83 0.15 -15.29
C ARG A 136 9.25 -0.31 -15.53
N TYR A 137 9.41 -1.50 -16.02
CA TYR A 137 10.67 -2.24 -16.07
C TYR A 137 11.89 -1.41 -16.51
N SER A 138 11.80 -0.65 -17.59
CA SER A 138 12.94 0.15 -18.09
C SER A 138 13.19 1.45 -17.33
N CYS A 139 12.38 1.76 -16.31
CA CYS A 139 12.48 2.98 -15.53
C CYS A 139 12.63 2.72 -14.02
N LEU A 140 12.83 1.48 -13.62
CA LEU A 140 12.97 1.13 -12.19
C LEU A 140 14.12 1.90 -11.54
N LEU A 141 15.25 2.03 -12.24
CA LEU A 141 16.43 2.76 -11.75
C LEU A 141 16.30 4.28 -11.74
N TYR A 142 15.24 4.85 -12.34
CA TYR A 142 15.10 6.30 -12.49
C TYR A 142 13.84 6.88 -11.84
N THR A 143 12.88 6.05 -11.44
CA THR A 143 11.54 6.54 -11.06
C THR A 143 10.89 5.82 -9.89
N SER A 144 11.54 4.86 -9.26
CA SER A 144 11.04 4.19 -8.06
C SER A 144 12.01 4.32 -6.90
N ASP A 145 11.51 4.24 -5.68
CA ASP A 145 12.35 4.24 -4.47
C ASP A 145 13.38 3.09 -4.47
N ALA A 146 13.11 2.02 -5.22
CA ALA A 146 14.07 0.94 -5.45
C ALA A 146 15.28 1.37 -6.31
N ALA A 147 15.22 2.51 -7.00
CA ALA A 147 16.36 3.07 -7.74
C ALA A 147 17.34 3.80 -6.82
N ASP A 148 16.89 4.23 -5.65
CA ASP A 148 17.71 4.97 -4.69
C ASP A 148 18.46 4.02 -3.74
N GLU A 149 18.22 2.72 -3.81
CA GLU A 149 18.85 1.69 -2.98
C GLU A 149 20.05 0.99 -3.66
N GLU A 150 20.38 1.34 -4.91
CA GLU A 150 21.48 0.73 -5.68
C GLU A 150 22.78 1.58 -5.71
N ASP A 151 23.00 2.50 -4.79
CA ASP A 151 24.27 3.22 -4.62
C ASP A 151 25.20 2.53 -3.61
#